data_560e30d7d758ac2a193d44b591167a1a
#
_entry.id   560e30d7d758ac2a193d44b591167a1a
#
_cell.length_a   1.000
_cell.length_b   1.000
_cell.length_c   1.000
_cell.angle_alpha   90.00
_cell.angle_beta   90.00
_cell.angle_gamma   90.00
#
_symmetry.space_group_name_H-M   'P 1'
#
loop_
_entity.id
_entity.type
_entity.pdbx_description
1 polymer ?
#
loop_
_entity_poly.entity_id
_entity_poly.type
_entity_poly.pdbx_seq_one_letter_code
_entity_poly.pdbx_strand_id
1 'polypeptide(L)'
;ANRRFEVVTNAVNADEATIYLYDMIVSTDDEADWWGGVSPMNFIKELSNITASTIHLRINSPGGDVFAARCIEQAITECGKTVIAHIDGLCASAATYIALACSKVMMGEGSLFMIHNAWTMAWGDKNDLTKTATLLNKIDGTLANSYAKKTGKDTADIAALMDDETWFAAQEALDYGFIDEVSTTETAKNTAQQAKNWQLNVYKNAPKAVFTKQPPPNDPQNTPKPTSKPAVFDKQQALNRLNLACI
;
A
#
# COMPACT_ATOMS: atom_id res chain seq x y z
N ALA A 1 -0.92 -17.91 12.96
CA ALA A 1 -0.85 -17.08 11.74
C ALA A 1 -1.21 -15.66 12.13
N ASN A 2 -0.29 -14.72 12.04
CA ASN A 2 -0.59 -13.30 12.23
C ASN A 2 -1.38 -12.84 11.01
N ARG A 3 -2.70 -12.75 11.13
CA ARG A 3 -3.52 -12.12 10.11
C ARG A 3 -3.17 -10.64 10.07
N ARG A 4 -2.67 -10.18 8.92
CA ARG A 4 -2.28 -8.79 8.67
C ARG A 4 -3.40 -7.97 8.03
N PHE A 5 -4.47 -8.66 7.75
CA PHE A 5 -5.73 -8.12 7.27
C PHE A 5 -6.81 -8.53 8.28
N GLU A 6 -7.47 -7.57 8.88
CA GLU A 6 -8.47 -7.80 9.94
C GLU A 6 -9.69 -6.94 9.68
N VAL A 7 -10.87 -7.54 9.82
CA VAL A 7 -12.14 -6.82 9.86
C VAL A 7 -12.63 -6.81 11.30
N VAL A 8 -12.85 -5.64 11.82
CA VAL A 8 -13.41 -5.45 13.18
C VAL A 8 -14.75 -4.76 13.06
N THR A 9 -15.82 -5.45 13.49
CA THR A 9 -17.14 -4.82 13.64
C THR A 9 -17.10 -3.94 14.90
N ASN A 10 -17.58 -2.70 14.78
CA ASN A 10 -17.61 -1.80 15.92
C ASN A 10 -18.65 -2.29 16.94
N ALA A 11 -18.23 -2.68 18.15
CA ALA A 11 -19.12 -3.16 19.19
C ALA A 11 -20.04 -2.07 19.75
N VAL A 12 -19.72 -0.79 19.52
CA VAL A 12 -20.48 0.37 20.01
C VAL A 12 -21.50 0.86 18.97
N ASN A 13 -21.17 0.71 17.68
CA ASN A 13 -22.06 1.09 16.57
C ASN A 13 -22.08 -0.06 15.53
N ALA A 14 -23.18 -0.80 15.52
CA ALA A 14 -23.34 -1.94 14.61
C ALA A 14 -23.39 -1.55 13.12
N ASP A 15 -23.60 -0.27 12.83
CA ASP A 15 -23.64 0.27 11.46
C ASP A 15 -22.27 0.76 10.95
N GLU A 16 -21.23 0.57 11.75
CA GLU A 16 -19.85 0.87 11.39
C GLU A 16 -18.97 -0.37 11.49
N ALA A 17 -18.08 -0.54 10.53
CA ALA A 17 -17.04 -1.56 10.51
C ALA A 17 -15.68 -0.97 10.17
N THR A 18 -14.62 -1.61 10.62
CA THR A 18 -13.24 -1.20 10.29
C THR A 18 -12.53 -2.33 9.56
N ILE A 19 -11.88 -1.99 8.46
CA ILE A 19 -10.95 -2.85 7.72
C ILE A 19 -9.54 -2.28 7.87
N TYR A 20 -8.57 -3.14 8.16
CA TYR A 20 -7.15 -2.77 8.22
C TYR A 20 -6.41 -3.28 6.99
N LEU A 21 -5.86 -2.37 6.18
CA LEU A 21 -4.94 -2.64 5.08
C LEU A 21 -3.53 -2.25 5.54
N TYR A 22 -2.92 -3.11 6.37
CA TYR A 22 -1.66 -2.83 7.07
C TYR A 22 -0.53 -3.72 6.56
N ASP A 23 -0.47 -3.94 5.25
CA ASP A 23 0.61 -4.68 4.60
C ASP A 23 0.77 -4.30 3.13
N MET A 24 1.72 -4.94 2.45
CA MET A 24 1.86 -4.83 0.99
C MET A 24 0.65 -5.44 0.29
N ILE A 25 0.39 -4.97 -0.91
CA ILE A 25 -0.64 -5.51 -1.79
C ILE A 25 0.02 -6.59 -2.65
N VAL A 26 -0.57 -7.78 -2.66
CA VAL A 26 -0.05 -8.94 -3.41
C VAL A 26 -1.11 -9.47 -4.37
N SER A 27 -0.66 -10.18 -5.42
CA SER A 27 -1.56 -10.60 -6.51
C SER A 27 -2.49 -11.74 -6.12
N THR A 28 -2.03 -12.66 -5.23
CA THR A 28 -2.73 -13.91 -4.92
C THR A 28 -2.80 -14.20 -3.42
N ASP A 29 -3.75 -15.06 -3.03
CA ASP A 29 -3.86 -15.54 -1.65
C ASP A 29 -2.64 -16.38 -1.23
N ASP A 30 -2.08 -17.17 -2.15
CA ASP A 30 -0.87 -17.94 -1.90
C ASP A 30 0.32 -17.04 -1.56
N GLU A 31 0.48 -15.93 -2.27
CA GLU A 31 1.51 -14.92 -1.95
C GLU A 31 1.26 -14.29 -0.58
N ALA A 32 0.01 -13.97 -0.25
CA ALA A 32 -0.37 -13.45 1.06
C ALA A 32 -0.06 -14.44 2.19
N ASP A 33 -0.27 -15.73 1.98
CA ASP A 33 0.02 -16.78 2.96
C ASP A 33 1.53 -16.97 3.17
N TRP A 34 2.32 -16.93 2.09
CA TRP A 34 3.77 -17.17 2.13
C TRP A 34 4.58 -15.96 2.61
N TRP A 35 4.26 -14.77 2.09
CA TRP A 35 5.06 -13.56 2.32
C TRP A 35 4.39 -12.57 3.25
N GLY A 36 3.12 -12.75 3.51
CA GLY A 36 2.24 -11.73 4.03
C GLY A 36 1.79 -10.80 2.93
N GLY A 37 0.85 -9.92 3.26
CA GLY A 37 0.24 -9.01 2.32
C GLY A 37 -1.27 -9.17 2.28
N VAL A 38 -1.90 -8.33 1.47
CA VAL A 38 -3.34 -8.31 1.26
C VAL A 38 -3.60 -8.62 -0.21
N SER A 39 -4.25 -9.74 -0.49
CA SER A 39 -4.69 -10.11 -1.83
C SER A 39 -6.07 -9.52 -2.13
N PRO A 40 -6.41 -9.27 -3.40
CA PRO A 40 -7.73 -8.77 -3.79
C PRO A 40 -8.85 -9.73 -3.40
N MET A 41 -8.65 -11.04 -3.53
CA MET A 41 -9.70 -12.01 -3.22
C MET A 41 -10.04 -12.03 -1.73
N ASN A 42 -9.05 -12.01 -0.85
CA ASN A 42 -9.26 -11.90 0.59
C ASN A 42 -9.95 -10.59 0.95
N PHE A 43 -9.51 -9.47 0.38
CA PHE A 43 -10.12 -8.16 0.63
C PHE A 43 -11.59 -8.11 0.19
N ILE A 44 -11.89 -8.54 -1.02
CA ILE A 44 -13.25 -8.53 -1.60
C ILE A 44 -14.19 -9.44 -0.81
N LYS A 45 -13.71 -10.62 -0.41
CA LYS A 45 -14.47 -11.55 0.42
C LYS A 45 -14.88 -10.91 1.76
N GLU A 46 -13.93 -10.29 2.45
CA GLU A 46 -14.22 -9.64 3.73
C GLU A 46 -15.12 -8.41 3.55
N LEU A 47 -14.89 -7.59 2.52
CA LEU A 47 -15.74 -6.45 2.17
C LEU A 47 -17.20 -6.88 1.93
N SER A 48 -17.39 -8.01 1.25
CA SER A 48 -18.71 -8.55 0.93
C SER A 48 -19.46 -9.06 2.16
N ASN A 49 -18.74 -9.52 3.20
CA ASN A 49 -19.33 -10.03 4.43
C ASN A 49 -19.75 -8.91 5.40
N ILE A 50 -19.31 -7.68 5.20
CA ILE A 50 -19.67 -6.55 6.06
C ILE A 50 -21.11 -6.14 5.78
N THR A 51 -21.92 -6.10 6.82
CA THR A 51 -23.33 -5.64 6.75
C THR A 51 -23.49 -4.16 7.08
N ALA A 52 -22.51 -3.56 7.76
CA ALA A 52 -22.51 -2.14 8.10
C ALA A 52 -22.58 -1.24 6.85
N SER A 53 -23.24 -0.10 6.95
CA SER A 53 -23.36 0.88 5.88
C SER A 53 -22.12 1.77 5.74
N THR A 54 -21.38 1.93 6.83
CA THR A 54 -20.14 2.75 6.87
C THR A 54 -18.93 1.87 7.19
N ILE A 55 -17.89 2.00 6.39
CA ILE A 55 -16.63 1.26 6.56
C ILE A 55 -15.48 2.25 6.73
N HIS A 56 -14.73 2.09 7.81
CA HIS A 56 -13.47 2.79 8.05
C HIS A 56 -12.32 1.92 7.53
N LEU A 57 -11.75 2.30 6.39
CA LEU A 57 -10.58 1.63 5.82
C LEU A 57 -9.30 2.28 6.37
N ARG A 58 -8.62 1.60 7.28
CA ARG A 58 -7.36 2.05 7.85
C ARG A 58 -6.19 1.56 7.02
N ILE A 59 -5.32 2.47 6.60
CA ILE A 59 -4.25 2.21 5.64
C ILE A 59 -2.89 2.48 6.27
N ASN A 60 -2.00 1.49 6.19
CA ASN A 60 -0.58 1.60 6.44
C ASN A 60 0.14 0.61 5.51
N SER A 61 0.37 1.02 4.26
CA SER A 61 0.83 0.15 3.19
C SER A 61 1.88 0.82 2.30
N PRO A 62 2.94 0.10 1.95
CA PRO A 62 3.92 0.56 0.97
C PRO A 62 3.42 0.46 -0.49
N GLY A 63 2.21 -0.08 -0.73
CA GLY A 63 1.73 -0.44 -2.05
C GLY A 63 2.04 -1.88 -2.41
N GLY A 64 2.25 -2.16 -3.68
CA GLY A 64 2.54 -3.49 -4.23
C GLY A 64 1.97 -3.66 -5.63
N ASP A 65 1.32 -4.79 -5.89
CA ASP A 65 0.77 -5.12 -7.21
C ASP A 65 -0.31 -4.13 -7.65
N VAL A 66 -0.08 -3.47 -8.80
CA VAL A 66 -0.97 -2.45 -9.35
C VAL A 66 -2.33 -3.03 -9.75
N PHE A 67 -2.36 -4.22 -10.37
CA PHE A 67 -3.61 -4.82 -10.82
C PHE A 67 -4.44 -5.36 -9.65
N ALA A 68 -3.78 -5.90 -8.63
CA ALA A 68 -4.43 -6.27 -7.38
C ALA A 68 -5.07 -5.05 -6.69
N ALA A 69 -4.33 -3.94 -6.63
CA ALA A 69 -4.86 -2.69 -6.08
C ALA A 69 -6.06 -2.17 -6.88
N ARG A 70 -6.03 -2.27 -8.23
CA ARG A 70 -7.16 -1.91 -9.09
C ARG A 70 -8.40 -2.78 -8.85
N CYS A 71 -8.22 -4.09 -8.60
CA CYS A 71 -9.34 -4.95 -8.22
C CYS A 71 -9.98 -4.52 -6.88
N ILE A 72 -9.16 -4.16 -5.90
CA ILE A 72 -9.63 -3.66 -4.60
C ILE A 72 -10.34 -2.30 -4.76
N GLU A 73 -9.74 -1.38 -5.52
CA GLU A 73 -10.33 -0.07 -5.86
C GLU A 73 -11.73 -0.23 -6.46
N GLN A 74 -11.87 -1.10 -7.46
CA GLN A 74 -13.14 -1.37 -8.11
C GLN A 74 -14.17 -1.95 -7.13
N ALA A 75 -13.76 -2.90 -6.30
CA ALA A 75 -14.64 -3.50 -5.29
C ALA A 75 -15.15 -2.46 -4.28
N ILE A 76 -14.31 -1.54 -3.83
CA ILE A 76 -14.72 -0.42 -2.96
C ILE A 76 -15.72 0.48 -3.68
N THR A 77 -15.47 0.81 -4.93
CA THR A 77 -16.35 1.67 -5.72
C THR A 77 -17.74 1.06 -5.92
N GLU A 78 -17.82 -0.27 -6.06
CA GLU A 78 -19.05 -1.00 -6.34
C GLU A 78 -19.79 -1.52 -5.10
N CYS A 79 -19.18 -1.47 -3.91
CA CYS A 79 -19.76 -2.10 -2.71
C CYS A 79 -21.07 -1.46 -2.23
N GLY A 80 -21.42 -0.26 -2.72
CA GLY A 80 -22.64 0.45 -2.34
C GLY A 80 -22.65 0.99 -0.89
N LYS A 81 -21.48 1.05 -0.24
CA LYS A 81 -21.29 1.51 1.13
C LYS A 81 -20.51 2.82 1.16
N THR A 82 -20.63 3.56 2.27
CA THR A 82 -19.75 4.70 2.52
C THR A 82 -18.42 4.19 3.06
N VAL A 83 -17.34 4.31 2.27
CA VAL A 83 -16.00 3.93 2.71
C VAL A 83 -15.17 5.18 2.98
N ILE A 84 -14.61 5.27 4.19
CA ILE A 84 -13.75 6.40 4.63
C ILE A 84 -12.35 5.85 4.84
N ALA A 85 -11.38 6.35 4.05
CA ALA A 85 -9.99 5.99 4.23
C ALA A 85 -9.35 6.79 5.36
N HIS A 86 -8.56 6.11 6.19
CA HIS A 86 -7.72 6.71 7.23
C HIS A 86 -6.27 6.29 7.01
N ILE A 87 -5.43 7.21 6.58
CA ILE A 87 -4.01 6.96 6.40
C ILE A 87 -3.31 7.13 7.75
N ASP A 88 -2.86 6.01 8.34
CA ASP A 88 -2.34 5.97 9.70
C ASP A 88 -0.82 6.14 9.79
N GLY A 89 -0.10 5.84 8.73
CA GLY A 89 1.36 5.97 8.70
C GLY A 89 1.88 6.13 7.28
N LEU A 90 1.65 5.16 6.43
CA LEU A 90 2.10 5.17 5.05
C LEU A 90 0.96 4.80 4.10
N CYS A 91 0.81 5.58 3.05
CA CYS A 91 0.00 5.25 1.90
C CYS A 91 0.83 5.52 0.63
N ALA A 92 1.50 4.50 0.12
CA ALA A 92 2.45 4.69 -0.98
C ALA A 92 2.06 3.84 -2.20
N SER A 93 2.41 4.37 -3.39
CA SER A 93 2.29 3.63 -4.65
C SER A 93 0.88 3.08 -4.85
N ALA A 94 0.73 1.79 -5.13
CA ALA A 94 -0.56 1.14 -5.39
C ALA A 94 -1.61 1.30 -4.26
N ALA A 95 -1.19 1.52 -3.00
CA ALA A 95 -2.12 1.76 -1.89
C ALA A 95 -2.89 3.09 -2.04
N THR A 96 -2.33 4.05 -2.77
CA THR A 96 -2.97 5.35 -2.98
C THR A 96 -4.25 5.23 -3.80
N TYR A 97 -4.31 4.31 -4.78
CA TYR A 97 -5.53 4.10 -5.60
C TYR A 97 -6.68 3.59 -4.74
N ILE A 98 -6.38 2.70 -3.80
CA ILE A 98 -7.36 2.18 -2.85
C ILE A 98 -7.89 3.30 -1.97
N ALA A 99 -7.01 4.17 -1.46
CA ALA A 99 -7.43 5.33 -0.68
C ALA A 99 -8.33 6.27 -1.49
N LEU A 100 -7.97 6.54 -2.76
CA LEU A 100 -8.71 7.46 -3.63
C LEU A 100 -10.06 6.92 -4.11
N ALA A 101 -10.30 5.60 -4.02
CA ALA A 101 -11.61 5.01 -4.28
C ALA A 101 -12.64 5.27 -3.17
N CYS A 102 -12.16 5.70 -1.99
CA CYS A 102 -13.01 5.95 -0.84
C CYS A 102 -13.77 7.29 -0.96
N SER A 103 -14.92 7.38 -0.30
CA SER A 103 -15.79 8.56 -0.30
C SER A 103 -15.11 9.77 0.36
N LYS A 104 -14.22 9.52 1.32
CA LYS A 104 -13.42 10.52 2.02
C LYS A 104 -12.06 9.93 2.36
N VAL A 105 -11.00 10.75 2.28
CA VAL A 105 -9.64 10.36 2.66
C VAL A 105 -9.16 11.27 3.77
N MET A 106 -8.90 10.69 4.93
CA MET A 106 -8.33 11.36 6.10
C MET A 106 -6.89 10.86 6.30
N MET A 107 -5.99 11.73 6.71
CA MET A 107 -4.57 11.39 6.89
C MET A 107 -4.06 11.92 8.22
N GLY A 108 -3.39 11.06 8.99
CA GLY A 108 -2.74 11.46 10.24
C GLY A 108 -1.59 12.42 9.98
N GLU A 109 -1.42 13.42 10.86
CA GLU A 109 -0.41 14.50 10.73
C GLU A 109 1.02 13.97 10.50
N GLY A 110 1.37 12.83 11.10
CA GLY A 110 2.70 12.20 10.96
C GLY A 110 2.81 11.19 9.83
N SER A 111 1.80 11.05 8.99
CA SER A 111 1.75 10.06 7.91
C SER A 111 2.40 10.59 6.63
N LEU A 112 2.71 9.67 5.71
CA LEU A 112 3.25 9.99 4.38
C LEU A 112 2.37 9.41 3.29
N PHE A 113 2.23 10.17 2.21
CA PHE A 113 1.56 9.78 0.98
C PHE A 113 2.57 9.84 -0.18
N MET A 114 2.61 8.83 -1.07
CA MET A 114 3.60 8.83 -2.16
C MET A 114 3.03 8.32 -3.46
N ILE A 115 3.35 9.02 -4.53
CA ILE A 115 3.03 8.64 -5.90
C ILE A 115 4.30 8.50 -6.74
N HIS A 116 4.31 7.53 -7.63
CA HIS A 116 5.37 7.30 -8.60
C HIS A 116 4.84 6.51 -9.80
N ASN A 117 5.68 6.38 -10.83
CA ASN A 117 5.39 5.53 -11.97
C ASN A 117 5.40 4.05 -11.61
N ALA A 118 4.60 3.27 -12.30
CA ALA A 118 4.69 1.82 -12.23
C ALA A 118 6.07 1.35 -12.72
N TRP A 119 6.60 0.33 -12.07
CA TRP A 119 7.89 -0.22 -12.46
C TRP A 119 7.87 -1.75 -12.46
N THR A 120 8.74 -2.34 -13.22
CA THR A 120 8.90 -3.80 -13.28
C THR A 120 10.34 -4.16 -13.61
N MET A 121 10.72 -5.39 -13.30
CA MET A 121 11.95 -5.98 -13.81
C MET A 121 11.65 -6.70 -15.12
N ALA A 122 12.39 -6.37 -16.17
CA ALA A 122 12.25 -6.98 -17.46
C ALA A 122 13.61 -7.37 -18.05
N TRP A 123 13.63 -8.47 -18.75
CA TRP A 123 14.79 -8.92 -19.54
C TRP A 123 14.29 -9.48 -20.86
N GLY A 124 15.10 -9.35 -21.88
CA GLY A 124 14.76 -9.77 -23.24
C GLY A 124 15.57 -8.98 -24.26
N ASP A 125 15.19 -9.13 -25.51
CA ASP A 125 15.78 -8.33 -26.57
C ASP A 125 15.21 -6.90 -26.57
N LYS A 126 15.73 -6.06 -27.46
CA LYS A 126 15.28 -4.67 -27.66
C LYS A 126 13.75 -4.56 -27.82
N ASN A 127 13.15 -5.50 -28.54
CA ASN A 127 11.71 -5.45 -28.82
C ASN A 127 10.89 -5.80 -27.58
N ASP A 128 11.33 -6.73 -26.77
CA ASP A 128 10.67 -7.13 -25.53
C ASP A 128 10.74 -5.99 -24.50
N LEU A 129 11.90 -5.35 -24.36
CA LEU A 129 12.06 -4.19 -23.47
C LEU A 129 11.20 -3.00 -23.94
N THR A 130 11.10 -2.78 -25.25
CA THR A 130 10.24 -1.72 -25.81
C THR A 130 8.76 -1.99 -25.54
N LYS A 131 8.31 -3.25 -25.67
CA LYS A 131 6.92 -3.63 -25.34
C LYS A 131 6.62 -3.41 -23.86
N THR A 132 7.54 -3.78 -22.98
CA THR A 132 7.40 -3.56 -21.53
C THR A 132 7.31 -2.07 -21.22
N ALA A 133 8.21 -1.25 -21.76
CA ALA A 133 8.14 0.20 -21.57
C ALA A 133 6.82 0.80 -22.10
N THR A 134 6.32 0.30 -23.24
CA THR A 134 5.01 0.73 -23.78
C THR A 134 3.86 0.36 -22.86
N LEU A 135 3.91 -0.81 -22.22
CA LEU A 135 2.90 -1.22 -21.24
C LEU A 135 2.95 -0.34 -19.99
N LEU A 136 4.14 -0.09 -19.44
CA LEU A 136 4.30 0.81 -18.29
C LEU A 136 3.76 2.20 -18.60
N ASN A 137 4.07 2.79 -19.76
CA ASN A 137 3.51 4.09 -20.15
C ASN A 137 1.97 4.10 -20.17
N LYS A 138 1.33 3.00 -20.58
CA LYS A 138 -0.13 2.90 -20.55
C LYS A 138 -0.66 2.85 -19.12
N ILE A 139 0.00 2.08 -18.25
CA ILE A 139 -0.34 2.00 -16.83
C ILE A 139 -0.21 3.39 -16.22
N ASP A 140 0.94 4.05 -16.37
CA ASP A 140 1.22 5.37 -15.81
C ASP A 140 0.19 6.41 -16.29
N GLY A 141 -0.19 6.39 -17.55
CA GLY A 141 -1.25 7.26 -18.07
C GLY A 141 -2.60 7.04 -17.37
N THR A 142 -2.96 5.79 -17.05
CA THR A 142 -4.20 5.51 -16.29
C THR A 142 -4.11 5.98 -14.85
N LEU A 143 -2.93 5.85 -14.23
CA LEU A 143 -2.66 6.29 -12.86
C LEU A 143 -2.71 7.81 -12.76
N ALA A 144 -2.00 8.51 -13.65
CA ALA A 144 -1.99 9.97 -13.73
C ALA A 144 -3.40 10.54 -13.89
N ASN A 145 -4.22 9.92 -14.74
CA ASN A 145 -5.62 10.33 -14.91
C ASN A 145 -6.45 10.14 -13.63
N SER A 146 -6.24 9.06 -12.88
CA SER A 146 -6.94 8.84 -11.60
C SER A 146 -6.57 9.92 -10.57
N TYR A 147 -5.29 10.25 -10.46
CA TYR A 147 -4.82 11.32 -9.57
C TYR A 147 -5.31 12.70 -10.02
N ALA A 148 -5.25 13.00 -11.32
CA ALA A 148 -5.73 14.25 -11.89
C ALA A 148 -7.24 14.44 -11.61
N LYS A 149 -8.03 13.38 -11.74
CA LYS A 149 -9.47 13.40 -11.41
C LYS A 149 -9.73 13.72 -9.94
N LYS A 150 -8.93 13.16 -9.00
CA LYS A 150 -9.08 13.42 -7.56
C LYS A 150 -8.65 14.83 -7.20
N THR A 151 -7.51 15.28 -7.71
CA THR A 151 -6.89 16.55 -7.31
C THR A 151 -7.42 17.76 -8.08
N GLY A 152 -8.04 17.53 -9.24
CA GLY A 152 -8.42 18.61 -10.17
C GLY A 152 -7.23 19.28 -10.85
N LYS A 153 -6.01 18.69 -10.77
CA LYS A 153 -4.79 19.20 -11.40
C LYS A 153 -4.65 18.67 -12.83
N ASP A 154 -3.77 19.32 -13.59
CA ASP A 154 -3.44 18.85 -14.94
C ASP A 154 -2.74 17.49 -14.90
N THR A 155 -3.08 16.62 -15.85
CA THR A 155 -2.47 15.27 -15.92
C THR A 155 -0.96 15.33 -16.17
N ALA A 156 -0.46 16.36 -16.88
CA ALA A 156 0.97 16.52 -17.11
C ALA A 156 1.73 16.91 -15.84
N ASP A 157 1.12 17.74 -14.96
CA ASP A 157 1.69 18.09 -13.65
C ASP A 157 1.75 16.85 -12.77
N ILE A 158 0.70 16.04 -12.77
CA ILE A 158 0.66 14.77 -12.03
C ILE A 158 1.73 13.80 -12.57
N ALA A 159 1.86 13.66 -13.88
CA ALA A 159 2.87 12.79 -14.48
C ALA A 159 4.30 13.19 -14.09
N ALA A 160 4.59 14.49 -14.03
CA ALA A 160 5.88 14.99 -13.57
C ALA A 160 6.15 14.62 -12.10
N LEU A 161 5.14 14.71 -11.23
CA LEU A 161 5.27 14.28 -9.82
C LEU A 161 5.49 12.77 -9.69
N MET A 162 4.86 11.96 -10.56
CA MET A 162 5.08 10.52 -10.61
C MET A 162 6.49 10.18 -11.10
N ASP A 163 6.99 10.87 -12.13
CA ASP A 163 8.36 10.72 -12.64
C ASP A 163 9.42 11.00 -11.55
N ASP A 164 9.13 11.98 -10.68
CA ASP A 164 10.00 12.41 -9.60
C ASP A 164 9.86 11.54 -8.32
N GLU A 165 8.92 10.56 -8.29
CA GLU A 165 8.61 9.81 -7.06
C GLU A 165 8.37 10.77 -5.89
N THR A 166 7.21 11.41 -5.90
CA THR A 166 6.94 12.49 -4.95
C THR A 166 6.30 11.99 -3.66
N TRP A 167 6.88 12.41 -2.55
CA TRP A 167 6.43 12.13 -1.19
C TRP A 167 5.77 13.37 -0.59
N PHE A 168 4.58 13.22 -0.03
CA PHE A 168 3.79 14.29 0.57
C PHE A 168 3.62 14.03 2.07
N ALA A 169 3.90 15.04 2.90
CA ALA A 169 3.40 15.12 4.26
C ALA A 169 1.89 15.39 4.25
N ALA A 170 1.21 15.21 5.37
CA ALA A 170 -0.24 15.30 5.43
C ALA A 170 -0.78 16.65 4.92
N GLN A 171 -0.16 17.78 5.31
CA GLN A 171 -0.60 19.10 4.86
C GLN A 171 -0.36 19.30 3.37
N GLU A 172 0.78 18.82 2.84
CA GLU A 172 1.09 18.90 1.41
C GLU A 172 0.10 18.07 0.59
N ALA A 173 -0.26 16.87 1.06
CA ALA A 173 -1.26 16.01 0.42
C ALA A 173 -2.65 16.68 0.40
N LEU A 174 -3.02 17.41 1.47
CA LEU A 174 -4.26 18.19 1.55
C LEU A 174 -4.23 19.35 0.56
N ASP A 175 -3.18 20.14 0.57
CA ASP A 175 -3.03 21.33 -0.29
C ASP A 175 -3.01 20.96 -1.77
N TYR A 176 -2.50 19.75 -2.08
CA TYR A 176 -2.49 19.24 -3.43
C TYR A 176 -3.84 18.64 -3.85
N GLY A 177 -4.69 18.26 -2.91
CA GLY A 177 -6.01 17.70 -3.13
C GLY A 177 -6.05 16.16 -3.19
N PHE A 178 -5.01 15.48 -2.73
CA PHE A 178 -5.01 14.01 -2.62
C PHE A 178 -5.88 13.51 -1.47
N ILE A 179 -5.96 14.27 -0.40
CA ILE A 179 -6.76 13.94 0.78
C ILE A 179 -7.76 15.04 1.08
N ASP A 180 -8.76 14.74 1.89
CA ASP A 180 -9.87 15.65 2.21
C ASP A 180 -9.72 16.29 3.60
N GLU A 181 -8.90 15.67 4.50
CA GLU A 181 -8.74 16.16 5.88
C GLU A 181 -7.44 15.66 6.50
N VAL A 182 -6.76 16.51 7.27
CA VAL A 182 -5.67 16.11 8.17
C VAL A 182 -6.24 15.82 9.55
N SER A 183 -6.04 14.60 10.04
CA SER A 183 -6.51 14.15 11.35
C SER A 183 -5.47 14.46 12.43
N THR A 184 -5.85 15.27 13.42
CA THR A 184 -5.01 15.65 14.57
C THR A 184 -5.22 14.77 15.81
N THR A 185 -6.04 13.72 15.71
CA THR A 185 -6.50 12.92 16.86
C THR A 185 -5.39 12.04 17.45
N GLU A 186 -5.37 11.90 18.78
CA GLU A 186 -4.41 11.08 19.56
C GLU A 186 -4.37 9.58 19.17
N THR A 187 -5.30 9.11 18.34
CA THR A 187 -5.36 7.73 17.84
C THR A 187 -4.10 7.33 17.04
N ALA A 188 -3.38 8.30 16.47
CA ALA A 188 -2.12 8.07 15.77
C ALA A 188 -0.98 7.54 16.67
N LYS A 189 -1.07 7.73 18.00
CA LYS A 189 -0.01 7.31 18.94
C LYS A 189 0.12 5.79 19.06
N ASN A 190 -0.95 5.04 18.82
CA ASN A 190 -0.93 3.57 18.91
C ASN A 190 -0.50 2.88 17.60
N THR A 191 -0.58 3.55 16.48
CA THR A 191 -0.23 3.00 15.16
C THR A 191 1.26 3.10 14.84
N ALA A 192 1.97 4.05 15.42
CA ALA A 192 3.43 4.18 15.26
C ALA A 192 4.22 2.96 15.78
N GLN A 193 3.66 2.21 16.74
CA GLN A 193 4.29 0.98 17.27
C GLN A 193 4.13 -0.24 16.34
N GLN A 194 3.26 -0.19 15.36
CA GLN A 194 3.04 -1.29 14.40
C GLN A 194 3.70 -1.03 13.03
N ALA A 195 4.45 0.06 12.89
CA ALA A 195 5.21 0.32 11.67
C ALA A 195 6.22 -0.84 11.49
N LYS A 196 5.88 -1.76 10.59
CA LYS A 196 6.84 -2.76 10.12
C LYS A 196 8.00 -2.01 9.48
N ASN A 197 9.19 -2.59 9.59
CA ASN A 197 10.34 -2.19 8.80
C ASN A 197 10.07 -2.48 7.31
N TRP A 198 9.27 -1.62 6.67
CA TRP A 198 9.11 -1.66 5.23
C TRP A 198 10.49 -1.49 4.60
N GLN A 199 10.84 -2.35 3.66
CA GLN A 199 12.06 -2.15 2.87
C GLN A 199 11.81 -1.07 1.81
N LEU A 200 11.62 0.17 2.28
CA LEU A 200 11.35 1.31 1.40
C LEU A 200 12.61 1.77 0.63
N ASN A 201 13.73 1.08 0.80
CA ASN A 201 14.94 1.25 -0.01
C ASN A 201 14.76 0.91 -1.50
N VAL A 202 13.63 0.32 -1.88
CA VAL A 202 13.21 0.15 -3.27
C VAL A 202 12.77 1.47 -3.90
N TYR A 203 12.38 2.45 -3.09
CA TYR A 203 11.99 3.78 -3.52
C TYR A 203 13.18 4.73 -3.55
N LYS A 204 13.32 5.46 -4.66
CA LYS A 204 14.49 6.30 -4.97
C LYS A 204 14.63 7.48 -4.00
N ASN A 205 13.52 8.13 -3.67
CA ASN A 205 13.47 9.36 -2.89
C ASN A 205 12.87 9.18 -1.49
N ALA A 206 12.74 7.94 -1.01
CA ALA A 206 12.16 7.67 0.30
C ALA A 206 12.85 8.46 1.44
N PRO A 207 12.10 9.11 2.34
CA PRO A 207 12.67 9.90 3.43
C PRO A 207 13.57 9.05 4.34
N LYS A 208 14.85 9.37 4.42
CA LYS A 208 15.87 8.60 5.16
C LYS A 208 15.57 8.44 6.65
N ALA A 209 14.83 9.39 7.24
CA ALA A 209 14.47 9.37 8.66
C ALA A 209 13.49 8.23 9.05
N VAL A 210 12.77 7.66 8.07
CA VAL A 210 11.82 6.56 8.30
C VAL A 210 12.53 5.20 8.45
N PHE A 211 13.84 5.13 8.17
CA PHE A 211 14.60 3.88 7.99
C PHE A 211 15.74 3.64 8.97
N THR A 212 15.95 4.48 9.95
CA THR A 212 16.95 4.20 10.99
C THR A 212 16.48 3.00 11.81
N LYS A 213 17.00 1.81 11.47
CA LYS A 213 16.96 0.65 12.35
C LYS A 213 17.49 1.09 13.74
N GLN A 214 16.64 1.14 14.74
CA GLN A 214 17.15 0.92 16.09
C GLN A 214 17.68 -0.52 16.11
N PRO A 215 18.98 -0.72 16.42
CA PRO A 215 19.46 -2.08 16.67
C PRO A 215 18.60 -2.67 17.79
N PRO A 216 18.23 -3.96 17.71
CA PRO A 216 17.52 -4.61 18.80
C PRO A 216 18.32 -4.40 20.09
N PRO A 217 17.67 -4.16 21.25
CA PRO A 217 18.37 -4.09 22.51
C PRO A 217 19.19 -5.38 22.66
N ASN A 218 20.47 -5.25 22.94
CA ASN A 218 21.36 -6.38 23.20
C ASN A 218 20.81 -7.17 24.39
N ASP A 219 20.09 -8.26 24.11
CA ASP A 219 19.79 -9.28 25.09
C ASP A 219 20.90 -10.33 25.04
N PRO A 220 21.78 -10.43 26.07
CA PRO A 220 22.91 -11.36 26.05
C PRO A 220 22.51 -12.84 26.20
N GLN A 221 21.23 -13.18 26.27
CA GLN A 221 20.78 -14.53 26.64
C GLN A 221 20.05 -15.31 25.55
N ASN A 222 19.91 -14.81 24.33
CA ASN A 222 19.22 -15.56 23.29
C ASN A 222 20.10 -15.81 22.06
N THR A 223 21.09 -16.68 22.20
CA THR A 223 21.75 -17.30 21.05
C THR A 223 20.91 -18.48 20.57
N PRO A 224 20.28 -18.40 19.38
CA PRO A 224 19.61 -19.56 18.82
C PRO A 224 20.65 -20.64 18.49
N LYS A 225 20.48 -21.82 19.08
CA LYS A 225 21.21 -23.02 18.73
C LYS A 225 21.00 -23.30 17.22
N PRO A 226 22.05 -23.54 16.43
CA PRO A 226 21.90 -23.81 15.03
C PRO A 226 21.23 -25.16 14.84
N THR A 227 19.98 -25.16 14.41
CA THR A 227 19.28 -26.33 13.96
C THR A 227 19.11 -26.25 12.44
N SER A 228 19.72 -27.22 11.77
CA SER A 228 19.37 -27.80 10.50
C SER A 228 19.78 -27.09 9.20
N LYS A 229 20.48 -27.89 8.40
CA LYS A 229 20.64 -27.98 6.92
C LYS A 229 20.59 -26.68 6.12
N PRO A 230 21.57 -26.43 5.26
CA PRO A 230 21.52 -25.32 4.31
C PRO A 230 20.29 -25.49 3.43
N ALA A 231 19.44 -24.47 3.43
CA ALA A 231 18.32 -24.39 2.50
C ALA A 231 18.90 -24.41 1.09
N VAL A 232 18.46 -25.36 0.29
CA VAL A 232 18.75 -25.37 -1.15
C VAL A 232 18.24 -24.06 -1.71
N PHE A 233 19.14 -23.29 -2.32
CA PHE A 233 18.78 -22.02 -2.97
C PHE A 233 17.80 -22.31 -4.09
N ASP A 234 16.53 -22.04 -3.87
CA ASP A 234 15.50 -22.17 -4.90
C ASP A 234 15.50 -20.90 -5.76
N LYS A 235 16.06 -21.07 -6.96
CA LYS A 235 16.16 -20.02 -7.96
C LYS A 235 14.78 -19.46 -8.34
N GLN A 236 13.73 -20.32 -8.29
CA GLN A 236 12.36 -19.91 -8.60
C GLN A 236 11.78 -19.03 -7.48
N GLN A 237 12.07 -19.35 -6.21
CA GLN A 237 11.70 -18.50 -5.08
C GLN A 237 12.38 -17.13 -5.12
N ALA A 238 13.65 -17.09 -5.53
CA ALA A 238 14.37 -15.82 -5.68
C ALA A 238 13.80 -14.97 -6.83
N LEU A 239 13.41 -15.61 -7.93
CA LEU A 239 12.73 -14.95 -9.06
C LEU A 239 11.35 -14.43 -8.69
N ASN A 240 10.58 -15.19 -7.92
CA ASN A 240 9.27 -14.75 -7.45
C ASN A 240 9.38 -13.56 -6.47
N ARG A 241 10.40 -13.55 -5.59
CA ARG A 241 10.70 -12.40 -4.72
C ARG A 241 11.03 -11.13 -5.51
N LEU A 242 11.76 -11.29 -6.61
CA LEU A 242 12.09 -10.19 -7.51
C LEU A 242 10.84 -9.70 -8.25
N ASN A 243 9.97 -10.60 -8.72
CA ASN A 243 8.73 -10.24 -9.39
C ASN A 243 7.72 -9.54 -8.47
N LEU A 244 7.65 -9.89 -7.18
CA LEU A 244 6.78 -9.23 -6.18
C LEU A 244 7.23 -7.82 -5.81
N ALA A 245 8.49 -7.48 -6.04
CA ALA A 245 9.00 -6.13 -5.87
C ALA A 245 8.80 -5.26 -7.12
N CYS A 246 8.21 -5.80 -8.18
CA CYS A 246 8.32 -5.27 -9.53
C CYS A 246 7.00 -5.03 -10.27
N ILE A 247 5.89 -4.85 -9.56
CA ILE A 247 4.64 -4.36 -10.20
C ILE A 247 4.03 -3.23 -9.40
#